data_9131cf2620c1103827f5016ec2cdb00b
#
_entry.id   9131cf2620c1103827f5016ec2cdb00b
#
_cell.length_a   1.000
_cell.length_b   1.000
_cell.length_c   1.000
_cell.angle_alpha   90.00
_cell.angle_beta   90.00
_cell.angle_gamma   90.00
#
_symmetry.space_group_name_H-M   'P 1'
#
loop_
_entity.id
_entity.type
_entity.pdbx_description
1 polymer ?
#
loop_
_entity_poly.entity_id
_entity_poly.type
_entity_poly.pdbx_seq_one_letter_code
_entity_poly.pdbx_strand_id
1 'polypeptide(L)'
;MVTYNYLLPDDWVQVRLDPLDRSSVKQLTDRMFADIDDEVTRVRISGWVTSRMTTQLEEISSQGAWAAYLPAEDPRLSPVRPMIVTRPFDMTTTDSDPMEVLVALAADSDGEFSTIEPQNMVGLKIRMPEDPEKALLDSLAEVPEDILELTTRDELLAAAAETTRLSRRVQYIIGDPSDRNRWMAIEASVSCMLAEEASTALDGVEEFFDAWVTAVSWVDEDDADESAEEEKPDE
;
A
#
# COMPACT_ATOMS: atom_id res chain seq x y z
N MET A 1 -17.61 13.22 3.55
CA MET A 1 -16.47 12.30 3.23
C MET A 1 -16.08 11.64 4.53
N VAL A 2 -16.10 10.33 4.61
CA VAL A 2 -15.74 9.65 5.85
C VAL A 2 -14.24 9.80 6.06
N THR A 3 -13.84 10.32 7.20
CA THR A 3 -12.44 10.58 7.54
C THR A 3 -11.99 9.60 8.61
N TYR A 4 -10.75 9.16 8.56
CA TYR A 4 -10.16 8.28 9.56
C TYR A 4 -8.77 8.77 9.94
N ASN A 5 -8.41 8.53 11.20
CA ASN A 5 -7.08 8.79 11.73
C ASN A 5 -6.20 7.55 11.59
N TYR A 6 -4.92 7.77 11.38
CA TYR A 6 -3.91 6.72 11.28
C TYR A 6 -2.55 7.26 11.73
N LEU A 7 -1.65 6.36 12.07
CA LEU A 7 -0.27 6.71 12.39
C LEU A 7 0.64 6.20 11.27
N LEU A 8 1.48 7.09 10.73
CA LEU A 8 2.50 6.71 9.75
C LEU A 8 3.89 6.99 10.32
N PRO A 9 4.89 6.18 9.96
CA PRO A 9 6.29 6.53 10.16
C PRO A 9 6.63 7.84 9.41
N ASP A 10 7.59 8.61 9.93
CA ASP A 10 7.98 9.92 9.39
C ASP A 10 8.51 9.87 7.95
N ASP A 11 9.02 8.70 7.55
CA ASP A 11 9.55 8.43 6.21
C ASP A 11 8.50 7.93 5.20
N TRP A 12 7.23 7.78 5.62
CA TRP A 12 6.15 7.39 4.72
C TRP A 12 5.45 8.60 4.12
N VAL A 13 4.91 8.42 2.92
CA VAL A 13 4.14 9.43 2.20
C VAL A 13 2.77 8.87 1.86
N GLN A 14 1.74 9.67 2.15
CA GLN A 14 0.40 9.44 1.66
C GLN A 14 0.26 10.05 0.26
N VAL A 15 -0.19 9.26 -0.68
CA VAL A 15 -0.64 9.70 -2.01
C VAL A 15 -2.15 9.58 -2.07
N ARG A 16 -2.84 10.72 -2.17
CA ARG A 16 -4.29 10.73 -2.37
C ARG A 16 -4.63 10.21 -3.76
N LEU A 17 -5.63 9.33 -3.87
CA LEU A 17 -6.02 8.66 -5.11
C LEU A 17 -7.36 9.16 -5.68
N ASP A 18 -8.16 9.85 -4.89
CA ASP A 18 -9.46 10.38 -5.32
C ASP A 18 -9.55 11.91 -5.07
N PRO A 19 -9.27 12.76 -6.08
CA PRO A 19 -8.56 12.44 -7.32
C PRO A 19 -7.07 12.18 -7.09
N LEU A 20 -6.42 11.46 -8.02
CA LEU A 20 -4.99 11.14 -7.91
C LEU A 20 -4.13 12.41 -7.83
N ASP A 21 -3.37 12.53 -6.75
CA ASP A 21 -2.38 13.60 -6.55
C ASP A 21 -1.03 13.24 -7.21
N ARG A 22 -0.90 13.57 -8.49
CA ARG A 22 0.34 13.35 -9.25
C ARG A 22 1.53 14.14 -8.73
N SER A 23 1.31 15.24 -8.00
CA SER A 23 2.39 16.04 -7.44
C SER A 23 3.06 15.31 -6.28
N SER A 24 2.29 14.65 -5.43
CA SER A 24 2.81 13.78 -4.37
C SER A 24 3.57 12.59 -4.93
N VAL A 25 3.11 11.98 -6.04
CA VAL A 25 3.86 10.89 -6.70
C VAL A 25 5.22 11.38 -7.17
N LYS A 26 5.28 12.57 -7.80
CA LYS A 26 6.54 13.15 -8.23
C LYS A 26 7.47 13.47 -7.05
N GLN A 27 6.96 14.10 -5.99
CA GLN A 27 7.74 14.40 -4.80
C GLN A 27 8.29 13.14 -4.13
N LEU A 28 7.49 12.07 -4.06
CA LEU A 28 7.91 10.77 -3.55
C LEU A 28 9.10 10.22 -4.34
N THR A 29 8.99 10.17 -5.67
CA THR A 29 10.05 9.64 -6.52
C THR A 29 11.30 10.53 -6.53
N ASP A 30 11.16 11.85 -6.47
CA ASP A 30 12.29 12.77 -6.33
C ASP A 30 13.05 12.52 -5.01
N ARG A 31 12.35 12.23 -3.91
CA ARG A 31 12.96 11.87 -2.61
C ARG A 31 13.66 10.51 -2.66
N MET A 32 13.01 9.49 -3.25
CA MET A 32 13.56 8.15 -3.38
C MET A 32 14.91 8.10 -4.11
N PHE A 33 15.15 9.02 -5.03
CA PHE A 33 16.36 9.04 -5.87
C PHE A 33 17.23 10.27 -5.63
N ALA A 34 17.02 11.02 -4.54
CA ALA A 34 17.75 12.25 -4.22
C ALA A 34 19.27 12.02 -4.14
N ASP A 35 19.72 10.86 -3.67
CA ASP A 35 21.12 10.51 -3.43
C ASP A 35 21.85 9.96 -4.66
N ILE A 36 21.25 10.02 -5.85
CA ILE A 36 21.97 9.71 -7.10
C ILE A 36 22.78 10.94 -7.54
N ASP A 37 24.09 10.83 -7.50
CA ASP A 37 25.03 11.92 -7.83
C ASP A 37 24.91 12.36 -9.30
N ASP A 38 24.79 11.41 -10.24
CA ASP A 38 24.66 11.73 -11.67
C ASP A 38 23.26 12.25 -11.98
N GLU A 39 23.17 13.56 -12.28
CA GLU A 39 21.90 14.25 -12.55
C GLU A 39 21.14 13.64 -13.73
N VAL A 40 21.84 13.24 -14.80
CA VAL A 40 21.21 12.67 -16.00
C VAL A 40 20.56 11.32 -15.65
N THR A 41 21.28 10.47 -14.96
CA THR A 41 20.77 9.18 -14.48
C THR A 41 19.62 9.36 -13.50
N ARG A 42 19.77 10.29 -12.55
CA ARG A 42 18.71 10.60 -11.57
C ARG A 42 17.40 11.02 -12.25
N VAL A 43 17.46 12.00 -13.16
CA VAL A 43 16.28 12.49 -13.88
C VAL A 43 15.63 11.39 -14.71
N ARG A 44 16.41 10.55 -15.38
CA ARG A 44 15.90 9.47 -16.21
C ARG A 44 15.20 8.40 -15.36
N ILE A 45 15.85 7.92 -14.30
CA ILE A 45 15.28 6.88 -13.42
C ILE A 45 14.04 7.42 -12.69
N SER A 46 14.15 8.61 -12.07
CA SER A 46 13.03 9.23 -11.38
C SER A 46 11.85 9.46 -12.33
N GLY A 47 12.08 9.95 -13.54
CA GLY A 47 11.03 10.16 -14.54
C GLY A 47 10.34 8.86 -14.96
N TRP A 48 11.09 7.79 -15.19
CA TRP A 48 10.53 6.49 -15.52
C TRP A 48 9.71 5.91 -14.36
N VAL A 49 10.27 5.92 -13.13
CA VAL A 49 9.56 5.41 -11.94
C VAL A 49 8.30 6.24 -11.66
N THR A 50 8.37 7.58 -11.79
CA THR A 50 7.19 8.45 -11.65
C THR A 50 6.09 8.06 -12.63
N SER A 51 6.43 7.87 -13.90
CA SER A 51 5.47 7.46 -14.92
C SER A 51 4.83 6.11 -14.60
N ARG A 52 5.66 5.14 -14.21
CA ARG A 52 5.18 3.79 -13.86
C ARG A 52 4.28 3.79 -12.63
N MET A 53 4.71 4.45 -11.56
CA MET A 53 3.90 4.59 -10.34
C MET A 53 2.59 5.32 -10.63
N THR A 54 2.62 6.40 -11.42
CA THR A 54 1.41 7.12 -11.79
C THR A 54 0.41 6.21 -12.49
N THR A 55 0.86 5.43 -13.47
CA THR A 55 -0.02 4.48 -14.19
C THR A 55 -0.62 3.44 -13.25
N GLN A 56 0.17 2.85 -12.37
CA GLN A 56 -0.32 1.86 -11.40
C GLN A 56 -1.30 2.48 -10.40
N LEU A 57 -1.00 3.67 -9.88
CA LEU A 57 -1.89 4.37 -8.96
C LEU A 57 -3.18 4.87 -9.62
N GLU A 58 -3.15 5.22 -10.93
CA GLU A 58 -4.35 5.51 -11.71
C GLU A 58 -5.26 4.28 -11.84
N GLU A 59 -4.70 3.11 -12.06
CA GLU A 59 -5.44 1.86 -12.11
C GLU A 59 -6.11 1.57 -10.75
N ILE A 60 -5.35 1.68 -9.64
CA ILE A 60 -5.85 1.49 -8.28
C ILE A 60 -6.93 2.55 -7.95
N SER A 61 -6.71 3.81 -8.35
CA SER A 61 -7.69 4.90 -8.22
C SER A 61 -9.00 4.60 -8.97
N SER A 62 -8.89 4.06 -10.19
CA SER A 62 -10.06 3.66 -10.99
C SER A 62 -10.92 2.57 -10.35
N GLN A 63 -10.34 1.80 -9.43
CA GLN A 63 -11.01 0.78 -8.62
C GLN A 63 -11.60 1.36 -7.31
N GLY A 64 -11.62 2.69 -7.17
CA GLY A 64 -12.26 3.39 -6.05
C GLY A 64 -11.39 3.53 -4.80
N ALA A 65 -10.07 3.36 -4.89
CA ALA A 65 -9.19 3.56 -3.75
C ALA A 65 -9.10 5.05 -3.35
N TRP A 66 -8.98 5.32 -2.05
CA TRP A 66 -8.88 6.68 -1.50
C TRP A 66 -7.45 7.18 -1.41
N ALA A 67 -6.56 6.31 -0.91
CA ALA A 67 -5.16 6.66 -0.69
C ALA A 67 -4.24 5.46 -0.80
N ALA A 68 -2.98 5.74 -1.16
CA ALA A 68 -1.87 4.81 -1.05
C ALA A 68 -0.82 5.39 -0.10
N TYR A 69 -0.19 4.52 0.69
CA TYR A 69 0.88 4.86 1.64
C TYR A 69 2.11 4.09 1.27
N LEU A 70 3.22 4.80 1.09
CA LEU A 70 4.48 4.23 0.62
C LEU A 70 5.66 4.86 1.37
N PRO A 71 6.72 4.09 1.68
CA PRO A 71 7.95 4.66 2.20
C PRO A 71 8.63 5.52 1.13
N ALA A 72 9.17 6.67 1.55
CA ALA A 72 9.93 7.58 0.70
C ALA A 72 11.44 7.28 0.72
N GLU A 73 11.83 6.19 1.34
CA GLU A 73 13.21 5.75 1.45
C GLU A 73 13.80 5.34 0.08
N ASP A 74 15.10 5.55 -0.08
CA ASP A 74 15.82 5.12 -1.29
C ASP A 74 15.66 3.60 -1.49
N PRO A 75 15.15 3.16 -2.65
CA PRO A 75 14.96 1.74 -2.93
C PRO A 75 16.25 0.90 -2.89
N ARG A 76 17.42 1.52 -2.96
CA ARG A 76 18.71 0.82 -2.85
C ARG A 76 19.11 0.50 -1.42
N LEU A 77 18.54 1.21 -0.43
CA LEU A 77 18.88 1.07 1.00
C LEU A 77 18.05 0.02 1.70
N SER A 78 16.82 -0.27 1.23
CA SER A 78 15.98 -1.29 1.80
C SER A 78 15.54 -2.31 0.75
N PRO A 79 15.78 -3.60 0.96
CA PRO A 79 15.30 -4.66 0.07
C PRO A 79 13.79 -4.89 0.20
N VAL A 80 13.15 -4.31 1.19
CA VAL A 80 11.73 -4.48 1.53
C VAL A 80 10.91 -3.33 0.98
N ARG A 81 9.80 -3.62 0.31
CA ARG A 81 8.93 -2.63 -0.35
C ARG A 81 7.50 -2.82 0.13
N PRO A 82 7.13 -2.21 1.26
CA PRO A 82 5.76 -2.20 1.72
C PRO A 82 4.93 -1.15 0.99
N MET A 83 3.66 -1.44 0.83
CA MET A 83 2.63 -0.51 0.34
C MET A 83 1.31 -0.81 1.04
N ILE A 84 0.57 0.23 1.41
CA ILE A 84 -0.79 0.12 1.95
C ILE A 84 -1.72 0.92 1.04
N VAL A 85 -2.85 0.35 0.68
CA VAL A 85 -3.92 1.00 -0.10
C VAL A 85 -5.21 0.92 0.69
N THR A 86 -5.92 2.03 0.79
CA THR A 86 -7.22 2.10 1.46
C THR A 86 -8.32 2.39 0.45
N ARG A 87 -9.47 1.75 0.62
CA ARG A 87 -10.66 1.95 -0.20
C ARG A 87 -11.94 1.81 0.63
N PRO A 88 -13.08 2.38 0.18
CA PRO A 88 -14.36 2.12 0.82
C PRO A 88 -14.70 0.63 0.70
N PHE A 89 -15.37 0.11 1.69
CA PHE A 89 -16.01 -1.20 1.62
C PHE A 89 -17.52 -1.01 1.82
N ASP A 90 -18.29 -1.32 0.80
CA ASP A 90 -19.72 -1.06 0.80
C ASP A 90 -20.49 -2.19 1.47
N MET A 91 -20.92 -1.95 2.71
CA MET A 91 -21.80 -2.83 3.49
C MET A 91 -23.29 -2.52 3.28
N THR A 92 -23.62 -1.48 2.51
CA THR A 92 -25.02 -1.04 2.31
C THR A 92 -25.74 -1.83 1.24
N THR A 93 -25.01 -2.54 0.38
CA THR A 93 -25.54 -3.34 -0.73
C THR A 93 -26.25 -4.62 -0.29
N THR A 94 -26.14 -5.00 0.97
CA THR A 94 -26.77 -6.20 1.55
C THR A 94 -27.56 -5.85 2.81
N ASP A 95 -28.67 -6.57 3.04
CA ASP A 95 -29.42 -6.49 4.28
C ASP A 95 -28.87 -7.42 5.38
N SER A 96 -27.87 -8.24 5.06
CA SER A 96 -27.24 -9.17 6.01
C SER A 96 -26.49 -8.42 7.11
N ASP A 97 -26.38 -9.03 8.28
CA ASP A 97 -25.55 -8.52 9.37
C ASP A 97 -24.09 -8.36 8.90
N PRO A 98 -23.39 -7.26 9.22
CA PRO A 98 -21.98 -7.08 8.84
C PRO A 98 -21.08 -8.26 9.25
N MET A 99 -21.33 -8.89 10.39
CA MET A 99 -20.56 -10.06 10.83
C MET A 99 -20.81 -11.29 9.96
N GLU A 100 -22.06 -11.48 9.47
CA GLU A 100 -22.38 -12.54 8.51
C GLU A 100 -21.66 -12.33 7.18
N VAL A 101 -21.56 -11.07 6.74
CA VAL A 101 -20.79 -10.71 5.52
C VAL A 101 -19.31 -11.05 5.68
N LEU A 102 -18.69 -10.69 6.81
CA LEU A 102 -17.29 -11.04 7.09
C LEU A 102 -17.07 -12.57 7.13
N VAL A 103 -17.98 -13.31 7.74
CA VAL A 103 -17.90 -14.80 7.76
C VAL A 103 -18.01 -15.37 6.35
N ALA A 104 -18.92 -14.85 5.52
CA ALA A 104 -19.04 -15.29 4.13
C ALA A 104 -17.78 -14.98 3.32
N LEU A 105 -17.19 -13.80 3.47
CA LEU A 105 -15.93 -13.43 2.82
C LEU A 105 -14.77 -14.34 3.25
N ALA A 106 -14.67 -14.68 4.54
CA ALA A 106 -13.68 -15.61 5.03
C ALA A 106 -13.88 -17.02 4.42
N ALA A 107 -15.13 -17.47 4.28
CA ALA A 107 -15.44 -18.78 3.71
C ALA A 107 -15.17 -18.87 2.20
N ASP A 108 -15.32 -17.75 1.48
CA ASP A 108 -15.08 -17.67 0.03
C ASP A 108 -13.60 -17.38 -0.32
N SER A 109 -12.78 -17.06 0.68
CA SER A 109 -11.37 -16.73 0.47
C SER A 109 -10.51 -18.00 0.37
N ASP A 110 -9.61 -18.04 -0.61
CA ASP A 110 -8.54 -19.07 -0.71
C ASP A 110 -7.37 -18.79 0.27
N GLY A 111 -7.41 -17.68 1.03
CA GLY A 111 -6.36 -17.25 1.94
C GLY A 111 -6.55 -17.77 3.38
N GLU A 112 -5.52 -17.55 4.19
CA GLU A 112 -5.63 -17.74 5.64
C GLU A 112 -6.32 -16.52 6.26
N PHE A 113 -7.30 -16.74 7.14
CA PHE A 113 -8.04 -15.65 7.76
C PHE A 113 -7.94 -15.66 9.28
N SER A 114 -8.03 -14.48 9.87
CA SER A 114 -8.14 -14.24 11.31
C SER A 114 -8.94 -12.98 11.59
N THR A 115 -9.44 -12.84 12.81
CA THR A 115 -10.13 -11.62 13.26
C THR A 115 -9.11 -10.58 13.70
N ILE A 116 -9.47 -9.29 13.53
CA ILE A 116 -8.72 -8.15 14.06
C ILE A 116 -9.73 -7.19 14.73
N GLU A 117 -9.33 -6.56 15.83
CA GLU A 117 -10.20 -5.67 16.62
C GLU A 117 -9.51 -4.29 16.76
N PRO A 118 -9.58 -3.42 15.71
CA PRO A 118 -9.13 -2.05 15.84
C PRO A 118 -10.08 -1.27 16.75
N GLN A 119 -9.59 -0.23 17.40
CA GLN A 119 -10.33 0.66 18.32
C GLN A 119 -11.85 0.78 18.06
N ASN A 120 -12.68 0.09 18.83
CA ASN A 120 -14.16 0.08 18.68
C ASN A 120 -14.68 -0.39 17.30
N MET A 121 -13.85 -1.05 16.51
CA MET A 121 -14.21 -1.67 15.25
C MET A 121 -14.05 -3.18 15.33
N VAL A 122 -14.62 -3.85 14.35
CA VAL A 122 -14.39 -5.28 14.11
C VAL A 122 -13.82 -5.45 12.72
N GLY A 123 -13.09 -6.53 12.51
CA GLY A 123 -12.52 -6.76 11.20
C GLY A 123 -12.07 -8.18 10.93
N LEU A 124 -11.84 -8.42 9.67
CA LEU A 124 -11.30 -9.64 9.09
C LEU A 124 -9.95 -9.34 8.47
N LYS A 125 -8.93 -10.12 8.81
CA LYS A 125 -7.63 -10.17 8.15
C LYS A 125 -7.60 -11.40 7.27
N ILE A 126 -7.22 -11.24 6.00
CA ILE A 126 -7.07 -12.32 5.03
C ILE A 126 -5.65 -12.24 4.46
N ARG A 127 -4.83 -13.27 4.69
CA ARG A 127 -3.54 -13.41 4.04
C ARG A 127 -3.74 -14.10 2.70
N MET A 128 -3.50 -13.35 1.61
CA MET A 128 -3.73 -13.83 0.26
C MET A 128 -2.57 -14.71 -0.22
N PRO A 129 -2.85 -15.79 -0.98
CA PRO A 129 -1.80 -16.53 -1.67
C PRO A 129 -1.19 -15.63 -2.77
N GLU A 130 0.13 -15.66 -2.89
CA GLU A 130 0.86 -14.90 -3.92
C GLU A 130 1.83 -15.77 -4.69
N ASP A 131 1.98 -15.44 -5.99
CA ASP A 131 3.04 -15.92 -6.85
C ASP A 131 4.03 -14.76 -7.14
N PRO A 132 5.07 -14.59 -6.30
CA PRO A 132 6.00 -13.47 -6.43
C PRO A 132 6.87 -13.58 -7.68
N GLU A 133 7.12 -14.78 -8.19
CA GLU A 133 7.91 -15.02 -9.39
C GLU A 133 7.19 -14.47 -10.63
N LYS A 134 5.91 -14.76 -10.79
CA LYS A 134 5.11 -14.25 -11.88
C LYS A 134 5.02 -12.71 -11.87
N ALA A 135 4.75 -12.12 -10.71
CA ALA A 135 4.65 -10.66 -10.58
C ALA A 135 5.95 -9.95 -10.96
N LEU A 136 7.10 -10.56 -10.66
CA LEU A 136 8.39 -10.05 -11.08
C LEU A 136 8.59 -10.14 -12.58
N LEU A 137 8.38 -11.31 -13.17
CA LEU A 137 8.58 -11.54 -14.60
C LEU A 137 7.73 -10.57 -15.42
N ASP A 138 6.47 -10.37 -15.01
CA ASP A 138 5.58 -9.38 -15.62
C ASP A 138 6.16 -7.95 -15.53
N SER A 139 6.68 -7.56 -14.36
CA SER A 139 7.29 -6.23 -14.16
C SER A 139 8.54 -6.02 -15.00
N LEU A 140 9.41 -7.02 -15.11
CA LEU A 140 10.63 -6.93 -15.91
C LEU A 140 10.36 -6.91 -17.41
N ALA A 141 9.30 -7.59 -17.87
CA ALA A 141 8.89 -7.55 -19.27
C ALA A 141 8.51 -6.14 -19.75
N GLU A 142 8.13 -5.26 -18.84
CA GLU A 142 7.69 -3.89 -19.13
C GLU A 142 8.80 -2.83 -19.01
N VAL A 143 10.03 -3.20 -18.57
CA VAL A 143 11.16 -2.25 -18.49
C VAL A 143 11.60 -1.87 -19.90
N PRO A 144 11.64 -0.56 -20.26
CA PRO A 144 12.12 -0.11 -21.55
C PRO A 144 13.59 -0.42 -21.80
N GLU A 145 13.97 -0.72 -23.04
CA GLU A 145 15.34 -1.09 -23.39
C GLU A 145 16.37 0.04 -23.14
N ASP A 146 15.95 1.30 -23.26
CA ASP A 146 16.79 2.46 -23.01
C ASP A 146 17.12 2.66 -21.52
N ILE A 147 16.35 2.07 -20.62
CA ILE A 147 16.66 2.02 -19.17
C ILE A 147 17.69 0.91 -18.88
N LEU A 148 17.80 -0.09 -19.75
CA LEU A 148 18.65 -1.26 -19.60
C LEU A 148 20.07 -1.05 -20.19
N GLU A 149 20.56 0.18 -20.27
CA GLU A 149 21.87 0.51 -20.92
C GLU A 149 23.09 -0.25 -20.34
N LEU A 150 23.00 -0.75 -19.12
CA LEU A 150 24.10 -1.46 -18.42
C LEU A 150 23.93 -2.98 -18.42
N THR A 151 22.76 -3.50 -18.84
CA THR A 151 22.46 -4.93 -18.86
C THR A 151 21.34 -5.21 -19.85
N THR A 152 21.31 -6.42 -20.39
CA THR A 152 20.23 -6.83 -21.28
C THR A 152 19.01 -7.31 -20.48
N ARG A 153 17.82 -7.29 -21.10
CA ARG A 153 16.60 -7.85 -20.49
C ARG A 153 16.81 -9.32 -20.12
N ASP A 154 17.49 -10.07 -20.99
CA ASP A 154 17.75 -11.50 -20.76
C ASP A 154 18.65 -11.74 -19.54
N GLU A 155 19.66 -10.88 -19.33
CA GLU A 155 20.53 -10.94 -18.13
C GLU A 155 19.74 -10.59 -16.86
N LEU A 156 18.83 -9.61 -16.91
CA LEU A 156 17.94 -9.28 -15.79
C LEU A 156 16.96 -10.41 -15.48
N LEU A 157 16.37 -11.02 -16.50
CA LEU A 157 15.48 -12.18 -16.34
C LEU A 157 16.23 -13.38 -15.76
N ALA A 158 17.46 -13.62 -16.22
CA ALA A 158 18.32 -14.69 -15.69
C ALA A 158 18.68 -14.42 -14.21
N ALA A 159 19.10 -13.21 -13.87
CA ALA A 159 19.39 -12.81 -12.49
C ALA A 159 18.14 -12.87 -11.60
N ALA A 160 16.99 -12.51 -12.15
CA ALA A 160 15.71 -12.60 -11.45
C ALA A 160 15.28 -14.05 -11.16
N ALA A 161 15.53 -14.96 -12.11
CA ALA A 161 15.24 -16.39 -11.93
C ALA A 161 16.17 -17.05 -10.90
N GLU A 162 17.38 -16.52 -10.68
CA GLU A 162 18.32 -16.98 -9.65
C GLU A 162 18.02 -16.36 -8.26
N THR A 163 17.20 -15.31 -8.20
CA THR A 163 16.90 -14.59 -6.95
C THR A 163 15.57 -15.07 -6.39
N THR A 164 15.60 -15.73 -5.26
CA THR A 164 14.37 -16.07 -4.53
C THR A 164 13.72 -14.77 -4.07
N ARG A 165 12.50 -14.54 -4.52
CA ARG A 165 11.66 -13.44 -4.04
C ARG A 165 10.57 -13.99 -3.16
N LEU A 166 10.29 -13.27 -2.12
CA LEU A 166 9.13 -13.50 -1.30
C LEU A 166 8.28 -12.24 -1.32
N SER A 167 6.98 -12.42 -1.43
CA SER A 167 6.02 -11.35 -1.25
C SER A 167 4.97 -11.78 -0.25
N ARG A 168 4.25 -10.82 0.28
CA ARG A 168 3.11 -11.06 1.15
C ARG A 168 2.05 -10.01 0.87
N ARG A 169 0.83 -10.47 0.72
CA ARG A 169 -0.33 -9.62 0.54
C ARG A 169 -1.36 -9.95 1.61
N VAL A 170 -1.78 -8.92 2.33
CA VAL A 170 -2.78 -9.03 3.39
C VAL A 170 -3.90 -8.05 3.10
N GLN A 171 -5.11 -8.53 3.17
CA GLN A 171 -6.31 -7.69 3.08
C GLN A 171 -6.94 -7.61 4.46
N TYR A 172 -7.31 -6.41 4.86
CA TYR A 172 -8.12 -6.16 6.04
C TYR A 172 -9.45 -5.54 5.61
N ILE A 173 -10.53 -6.02 6.19
CA ILE A 173 -11.86 -5.41 6.06
C ILE A 173 -12.27 -5.04 7.45
N ILE A 174 -12.33 -3.76 7.75
CA ILE A 174 -12.59 -3.24 9.09
C ILE A 174 -13.72 -2.22 9.07
N GLY A 175 -14.48 -2.14 10.16
CA GLY A 175 -15.51 -1.13 10.27
C GLY A 175 -16.29 -1.18 11.58
N ASP A 176 -17.19 -0.22 11.71
CA ASP A 176 -18.12 -0.12 12.83
C ASP A 176 -19.31 -1.05 12.59
N PRO A 177 -19.52 -2.08 13.43
CA PRO A 177 -20.65 -2.99 13.27
C PRO A 177 -22.02 -2.31 13.42
N SER A 178 -22.07 -1.12 14.03
CA SER A 178 -23.29 -0.34 14.22
C SER A 178 -23.57 0.63 13.06
N ASP A 179 -22.58 0.95 12.21
CA ASP A 179 -22.72 1.87 11.08
C ASP A 179 -22.19 1.26 9.76
N ARG A 180 -23.12 0.91 8.87
CA ARG A 180 -22.79 0.32 7.57
C ARG A 180 -22.04 1.23 6.61
N ASN A 181 -21.98 2.54 6.87
CA ASN A 181 -21.23 3.49 6.05
C ASN A 181 -19.78 3.64 6.53
N ARG A 182 -19.43 3.11 7.71
CA ARG A 182 -18.10 3.19 8.31
C ARG A 182 -17.33 1.88 8.13
N TRP A 183 -17.16 1.46 6.87
CA TRP A 183 -16.38 0.28 6.51
C TRP A 183 -15.35 0.59 5.45
N MET A 184 -14.16 0.00 5.60
CA MET A 184 -13.09 0.12 4.63
C MET A 184 -12.40 -1.21 4.39
N ALA A 185 -11.85 -1.36 3.19
CA ALA A 185 -10.86 -2.38 2.87
C ALA A 185 -9.48 -1.75 2.83
N ILE A 186 -8.51 -2.42 3.44
CA ILE A 186 -7.11 -2.04 3.45
C ILE A 186 -6.34 -3.18 2.81
N GLU A 187 -5.65 -2.91 1.73
CA GLU A 187 -4.73 -3.85 1.09
C GLU A 187 -3.30 -3.47 1.44
N ALA A 188 -2.62 -4.34 2.15
CA ALA A 188 -1.22 -4.20 2.50
C ALA A 188 -0.42 -5.24 1.74
N SER A 189 0.63 -4.80 1.06
CA SER A 189 1.52 -5.67 0.31
C SER A 189 2.97 -5.35 0.62
N VAL A 190 3.81 -6.37 0.59
CA VAL A 190 5.25 -6.23 0.75
C VAL A 190 5.96 -7.24 -0.12
N SER A 191 7.06 -6.82 -0.73
CA SER A 191 7.99 -7.70 -1.45
C SER A 191 9.40 -7.55 -0.89
N CYS A 192 10.16 -8.65 -0.90
CA CYS A 192 11.54 -8.68 -0.44
C CYS A 192 12.41 -9.45 -1.44
N MET A 193 13.61 -8.93 -1.71
CA MET A 193 14.56 -9.47 -2.70
C MET A 193 15.68 -10.33 -2.09
N LEU A 194 15.77 -10.47 -0.77
CA LEU A 194 16.83 -11.22 -0.07
C LEU A 194 16.33 -12.57 0.44
N ALA A 195 16.98 -13.67 0.01
CA ALA A 195 16.47 -15.02 0.23
C ALA A 195 16.57 -15.53 1.68
N GLU A 196 17.67 -15.30 2.40
CA GLU A 196 17.88 -15.97 3.70
C GLU A 196 17.15 -15.30 4.88
N GLU A 197 16.96 -13.98 4.85
CA GLU A 197 16.28 -13.23 5.93
C GLU A 197 14.89 -12.72 5.51
N ALA A 198 14.47 -13.00 4.28
CA ALA A 198 13.25 -12.46 3.70
C ALA A 198 12.00 -12.85 4.46
N SER A 199 11.91 -14.10 4.95
CA SER A 199 10.74 -14.54 5.71
C SER A 199 10.57 -13.76 7.00
N THR A 200 11.65 -13.57 7.77
CA THR A 200 11.63 -12.80 9.02
C THR A 200 11.30 -11.32 8.75
N ALA A 201 11.84 -10.74 7.67
CA ALA A 201 11.54 -9.38 7.30
C ALA A 201 10.07 -9.21 6.90
N LEU A 202 9.51 -10.16 6.15
CA LEU A 202 8.09 -10.15 5.79
C LEU A 202 7.18 -10.32 7.01
N ASP A 203 7.55 -11.17 7.97
CA ASP A 203 6.80 -11.34 9.21
C ASP A 203 6.79 -10.03 10.01
N GLY A 204 7.94 -9.36 10.15
CA GLY A 204 8.03 -8.06 10.83
C GLY A 204 7.22 -6.96 10.14
N VAL A 205 7.18 -6.94 8.81
CA VAL A 205 6.34 -5.97 8.07
C VAL A 205 4.85 -6.31 8.21
N GLU A 206 4.48 -7.58 8.25
CA GLU A 206 3.10 -7.97 8.52
C GLU A 206 2.65 -7.56 9.93
N GLU A 207 3.52 -7.74 10.94
CA GLU A 207 3.27 -7.23 12.30
C GLU A 207 3.10 -5.70 12.31
N PHE A 208 3.90 -4.97 11.52
CA PHE A 208 3.70 -3.54 11.33
C PHE A 208 2.33 -3.21 10.70
N PHE A 209 1.91 -3.95 9.68
CA PHE A 209 0.57 -3.75 9.10
C PHE A 209 -0.54 -4.01 10.11
N ASP A 210 -0.44 -5.07 10.92
CA ASP A 210 -1.40 -5.38 11.97
C ASP A 210 -1.47 -4.23 13.00
N ALA A 211 -0.32 -3.71 13.43
CA ALA A 211 -0.23 -2.58 14.35
C ALA A 211 -0.83 -1.30 13.74
N TRP A 212 -0.52 -1.04 12.47
CA TRP A 212 -1.04 0.12 11.75
C TRP A 212 -2.58 0.07 11.65
N VAL A 213 -3.13 -1.07 11.23
CA VAL A 213 -4.59 -1.27 11.14
C VAL A 213 -5.25 -1.16 12.52
N THR A 214 -4.62 -1.69 13.56
CA THR A 214 -5.15 -1.60 14.94
C THR A 214 -5.20 -0.15 15.45
N ALA A 215 -4.34 0.72 14.95
CA ALA A 215 -4.31 2.15 15.30
C ALA A 215 -5.30 3.00 14.49
N VAL A 216 -5.93 2.47 13.43
CA VAL A 216 -6.93 3.19 12.65
C VAL A 216 -8.17 3.44 13.49
N SER A 217 -8.69 4.66 13.42
CA SER A 217 -9.97 5.04 14.05
C SER A 217 -10.76 5.97 13.13
N TRP A 218 -12.10 5.90 13.20
CA TRP A 218 -12.94 6.87 12.51
C TRP A 218 -12.90 8.22 13.23
N VAL A 219 -12.92 9.30 12.46
CA VAL A 219 -13.11 10.66 13.00
C VAL A 219 -14.61 10.92 13.07
N ASP A 220 -15.10 11.27 14.26
CA ASP A 220 -16.45 11.77 14.39
C ASP A 220 -16.56 13.18 13.80
N GLU A 221 -17.70 13.50 13.15
CA GLU A 221 -17.87 14.80 12.48
C GLU A 221 -17.76 15.96 13.47
N ASP A 222 -18.09 15.76 14.73
CA ASP A 222 -17.99 16.75 15.80
C ASP A 222 -16.53 17.09 16.16
N ASP A 223 -15.60 16.14 16.04
CA ASP A 223 -14.16 16.36 16.33
C ASP A 223 -13.42 17.02 15.15
N ALA A 224 -13.97 16.95 13.95
CA ALA A 224 -13.36 17.54 12.75
C ALA A 224 -13.41 19.09 12.74
N ASP A 225 -14.41 19.69 13.38
CA ASP A 225 -14.56 21.15 13.47
C ASP A 225 -13.62 21.77 14.51
N GLU A 226 -13.28 21.06 15.61
CA GLU A 226 -12.35 21.58 16.63
C GLU A 226 -10.91 21.66 16.11
N SER A 227 -10.46 20.69 15.30
CA SER A 227 -9.10 20.69 14.75
C SER A 227 -8.86 21.77 13.67
N ALA A 228 -9.91 22.27 13.02
CA ALA A 228 -9.82 23.34 12.02
C ALA A 228 -9.72 24.76 12.65
N GLU A 229 -10.08 24.93 13.92
CA GLU A 229 -9.99 26.23 14.62
C GLU A 229 -8.60 26.48 15.25
N GLU A 230 -7.81 25.44 15.54
CA GLU A 230 -6.47 25.59 16.14
C GLU A 230 -5.37 26.01 15.14
N GLU A 231 -5.59 25.90 13.81
CA GLU A 231 -4.61 26.31 12.78
C GLU A 231 -4.73 27.79 12.30
N LYS A 232 -5.42 28.66 13.02
CA LYS A 232 -5.35 30.08 12.67
C LYS A 232 -4.08 30.70 13.26
N PRO A 233 -3.10 31.11 12.44
CA PRO A 233 -1.93 31.83 12.93
C PRO A 233 -2.40 33.17 13.50
N ASP A 234 -1.95 33.47 14.73
CA ASP A 234 -2.07 34.82 15.30
C ASP A 234 -1.41 35.83 14.36
N GLU A 235 -2.21 36.80 13.86
CA GLU A 235 -1.74 37.97 13.12
C GLU A 235 -0.99 38.96 14.01
#